data_51abc277014198c374842506080910fa
#
_entry.id   51abc277014198c374842506080910fa
#
_cell.length_a   1.000
_cell.length_b   1.000
_cell.length_c   1.000
_cell.angle_alpha   90.00
_cell.angle_beta   90.00
_cell.angle_gamma   90.00
#
_symmetry.space_group_name_H-M   'P 1'
#
loop_
_entity.id
_entity.type
_entity.pdbx_description
1 polymer ?
#
loop_
_entity_poly.entity_id
_entity_poly.type
_entity_poly.pdbx_seq_one_letter_code
_entity_poly.pdbx_strand_id
1 'polypeptide(L)'
;QGDYYSPEFVEMGQQITEPGYVTDVITDKALKFIDEVADEAPFMVMLHQKAPHRNWMPAPHHLGMFNDTIFPEPETLFDDYSTRGDAARTQDMSIANTLKNDWDLKLLTREEILAGGNRLYNVYTRMPEEVQHKRDSVYAPRIAEYRSGKLKGKELVRWKYQQFMRDYLATVMSVDENIGRVLDHLEKIGELDNT
;
A
#
# COMPACT_ATOMS: atom_id res chain seq x y z
N GLN A 1 6.56 -12.73 0.86
CA GLN A 1 5.77 -11.51 0.64
C GLN A 1 5.97 -10.60 1.85
N GLY A 2 6.86 -9.64 1.82
CA GLY A 2 7.20 -8.79 2.96
C GLY A 2 6.06 -7.97 3.56
N ASP A 3 6.27 -7.40 4.72
CA ASP A 3 5.35 -6.52 5.43
C ASP A 3 5.54 -5.05 5.04
N TYR A 4 4.51 -4.24 5.20
CA TYR A 4 4.58 -2.80 4.92
C TYR A 4 5.31 -2.02 6.02
N TYR A 5 5.19 -2.48 7.26
CA TYR A 5 5.83 -1.86 8.42
C TYR A 5 6.77 -2.83 9.09
N SER A 6 7.90 -2.34 9.54
CA SER A 6 8.96 -3.14 10.17
C SER A 6 9.25 -4.43 9.40
N PRO A 7 9.62 -4.31 8.09
CA PRO A 7 9.78 -5.46 7.21
C PRO A 7 10.94 -6.36 7.63
N GLU A 8 10.82 -7.63 7.31
CA GLU A 8 11.90 -8.61 7.40
C GLU A 8 12.62 -8.73 6.06
N PHE A 9 13.94 -8.72 6.09
CA PHE A 9 14.81 -8.92 4.93
C PHE A 9 15.77 -10.08 5.16
N VAL A 10 16.29 -10.60 4.06
CA VAL A 10 17.49 -11.42 4.07
C VAL A 10 18.61 -10.59 3.45
N GLU A 11 19.54 -10.11 4.28
CA GLU A 11 20.67 -9.29 3.87
C GLU A 11 21.96 -10.09 4.06
N MET A 12 22.70 -10.30 2.98
CA MET A 12 23.92 -11.12 2.97
C MET A 12 23.75 -12.51 3.62
N GLY A 13 22.57 -13.11 3.43
CA GLY A 13 22.22 -14.43 3.99
C GLY A 13 21.73 -14.41 5.44
N GLN A 14 21.65 -13.25 6.07
CA GLN A 14 21.14 -13.09 7.44
C GLN A 14 19.72 -12.51 7.44
N GLN A 15 18.86 -13.07 8.28
CA GLN A 15 17.52 -12.53 8.47
C GLN A 15 17.58 -11.35 9.44
N ILE A 16 17.07 -10.20 9.00
CA ILE A 16 17.02 -8.96 9.78
C ILE A 16 15.62 -8.36 9.73
N THR A 17 15.24 -7.61 10.76
CA THR A 17 14.03 -6.80 10.79
C THR A 17 14.43 -5.34 10.87
N GLU A 18 13.93 -4.53 9.93
CA GLU A 18 14.23 -3.09 9.89
C GLU A 18 13.00 -2.29 10.32
N PRO A 19 13.13 -1.36 11.27
CA PRO A 19 12.03 -0.47 11.63
C PRO A 19 11.75 0.50 10.48
N GLY A 20 10.46 0.84 10.29
CA GLY A 20 10.07 1.82 9.29
C GLY A 20 9.06 1.29 8.27
N TYR A 21 8.80 2.12 7.27
CA TYR A 21 7.93 1.77 6.15
C TYR A 21 8.76 1.15 5.02
N VAL A 22 8.30 0.01 4.50
CA VAL A 22 9.11 -0.84 3.62
C VAL A 22 9.65 -0.14 2.37
N THR A 23 8.86 0.74 1.75
CA THR A 23 9.27 1.46 0.53
C THR A 23 10.44 2.40 0.83
N ASP A 24 10.39 3.10 1.97
CA ASP A 24 11.48 3.99 2.41
C ASP A 24 12.73 3.18 2.74
N VAL A 25 12.58 2.11 3.51
CA VAL A 25 13.71 1.24 3.92
C VAL A 25 14.41 0.61 2.70
N ILE A 26 13.64 0.11 1.72
CA ILE A 26 14.23 -0.46 0.48
C ILE A 26 14.99 0.62 -0.28
N THR A 27 14.44 1.83 -0.36
CA THR A 27 15.09 2.94 -1.04
C THR A 27 16.35 3.40 -0.31
N ASP A 28 16.34 3.50 1.02
CA ASP A 28 17.52 3.84 1.82
C ASP A 28 18.67 2.85 1.59
N LYS A 29 18.34 1.54 1.52
CA LYS A 29 19.33 0.51 1.20
C LYS A 29 19.88 0.63 -0.22
N ALA A 30 19.03 0.98 -1.19
CA ALA A 30 19.47 1.20 -2.57
C ALA A 30 20.39 2.43 -2.70
N LEU A 31 20.02 3.55 -2.06
CA LEU A 31 20.84 4.77 -2.04
C LEU A 31 22.19 4.50 -1.39
N LYS A 32 22.21 3.80 -0.26
CA LYS A 32 23.45 3.40 0.39
C LYS A 32 24.34 2.56 -0.53
N PHE A 33 23.77 1.57 -1.23
CA PHE A 33 24.52 0.75 -2.18
C PHE A 33 25.08 1.59 -3.33
N ILE A 34 24.31 2.53 -3.88
CA ILE A 34 24.76 3.44 -4.95
C ILE A 34 25.96 4.28 -4.46
N ASP A 35 25.88 4.84 -3.24
CA ASP A 35 27.00 5.60 -2.65
C ASP A 35 28.29 4.76 -2.49
N GLU A 36 28.15 3.46 -2.21
CA GLU A 36 29.29 2.56 -2.03
C GLU A 36 29.99 2.18 -3.35
N VAL A 37 29.28 2.22 -4.50
CA VAL A 37 29.81 1.67 -5.76
C VAL A 37 29.94 2.67 -6.90
N ALA A 38 29.30 3.84 -6.84
CA ALA A 38 29.22 4.77 -7.96
C ALA A 38 30.59 5.26 -8.47
N ASP A 39 31.55 5.47 -7.58
CA ASP A 39 32.91 5.93 -7.90
C ASP A 39 33.87 4.79 -8.31
N GLU A 40 33.46 3.52 -8.15
CA GLU A 40 34.37 2.39 -8.32
C GLU A 40 34.24 1.72 -9.71
N ALA A 41 33.01 1.49 -10.17
CA ALA A 41 32.75 0.79 -11.44
C ALA A 41 31.29 0.96 -11.88
N PRO A 42 30.96 0.68 -13.17
CA PRO A 42 29.57 0.57 -13.59
C PRO A 42 28.80 -0.42 -12.73
N PHE A 43 27.60 -0.05 -12.30
CA PHE A 43 26.76 -0.86 -11.42
C PHE A 43 25.36 -1.07 -12.01
N MET A 44 24.64 -2.06 -11.48
CA MET A 44 23.23 -2.31 -11.76
C MET A 44 22.47 -2.49 -10.45
N VAL A 45 21.35 -1.77 -10.30
CA VAL A 45 20.43 -1.90 -9.16
C VAL A 45 19.06 -2.32 -9.64
N MET A 46 18.51 -3.39 -9.06
CA MET A 46 17.11 -3.78 -9.23
C MET A 46 16.32 -3.36 -8.00
N LEU A 47 15.74 -2.15 -8.03
CA LEU A 47 14.96 -1.58 -6.95
C LEU A 47 13.51 -2.06 -7.02
N HIS A 48 13.20 -3.16 -6.33
CA HIS A 48 11.88 -3.76 -6.33
C HIS A 48 11.08 -3.36 -5.10
N GLN A 49 10.13 -2.46 -5.30
CA GLN A 49 9.23 -2.01 -4.24
C GLN A 49 8.15 -3.05 -3.91
N LYS A 50 7.80 -3.18 -2.62
CA LYS A 50 6.63 -3.96 -2.20
C LYS A 50 5.33 -3.28 -2.62
N ALA A 51 5.25 -1.99 -2.45
CA ALA A 51 4.09 -1.18 -2.87
C ALA A 51 3.96 -1.20 -4.41
N PRO A 52 2.77 -1.22 -4.97
CA PRO A 52 1.45 -1.24 -4.33
C PRO A 52 0.84 -2.65 -4.20
N HIS A 53 1.56 -3.64 -3.70
CA HIS A 53 1.02 -4.98 -3.48
C HIS A 53 -0.14 -4.94 -2.47
N ARG A 54 -1.17 -5.77 -2.66
CA ARG A 54 -2.25 -5.98 -1.68
C ARG A 54 -1.62 -6.25 -0.29
N ASN A 55 -2.02 -5.59 0.78
CA ASN A 55 -3.31 -4.93 1.03
C ASN A 55 -3.26 -3.37 0.98
N TRP A 56 -2.36 -2.79 0.22
CA TRP A 56 -2.29 -1.33 0.00
C TRP A 56 -2.28 -0.55 1.32
N MET A 57 -1.27 -0.76 2.12
CA MET A 57 -1.14 -0.02 3.37
C MET A 57 -0.29 1.23 3.14
N PRO A 58 -0.86 2.44 3.25
CA PRO A 58 -0.13 3.69 2.99
C PRO A 58 1.01 3.92 3.98
N ALA A 59 2.01 4.70 3.57
CA ALA A 59 3.02 5.22 4.49
C ALA A 59 2.38 6.10 5.58
N PRO A 60 3.05 6.27 6.73
CA PRO A 60 2.48 7.04 7.86
C PRO A 60 2.02 8.45 7.48
N HIS A 61 2.79 9.16 6.65
CA HIS A 61 2.46 10.52 6.20
C HIS A 61 1.37 10.57 5.14
N HIS A 62 1.13 9.47 4.41
CA HIS A 62 0.05 9.35 3.42
C HIS A 62 -1.27 8.81 3.97
N LEU A 63 -1.30 8.33 5.23
CA LEU A 63 -2.56 7.88 5.86
C LEU A 63 -3.59 9.02 5.86
N GLY A 64 -4.72 8.78 5.18
CA GLY A 64 -5.81 9.73 5.04
C GLY A 64 -5.64 10.81 3.98
N MET A 65 -4.54 10.81 3.22
CA MET A 65 -4.21 11.82 2.19
C MET A 65 -5.37 12.10 1.23
N PHE A 66 -6.12 11.09 0.84
CA PHE A 66 -7.21 11.20 -0.12
C PHE A 66 -8.61 11.08 0.50
N ASN A 67 -8.77 11.29 1.82
CA ASN A 67 -10.08 11.11 2.47
C ASN A 67 -11.17 12.02 1.90
N ASP A 68 -10.81 13.22 1.49
CA ASP A 68 -11.73 14.22 0.92
C ASP A 68 -11.80 14.17 -0.62
N THR A 69 -11.08 13.22 -1.24
CA THR A 69 -11.05 13.06 -2.69
C THR A 69 -12.14 12.10 -3.15
N ILE A 70 -12.86 12.49 -4.21
CA ILE A 70 -13.80 11.63 -4.93
C ILE A 70 -13.15 11.24 -6.26
N PHE A 71 -12.86 9.96 -6.42
CA PHE A 71 -12.28 9.42 -7.64
C PHE A 71 -13.38 9.14 -8.67
N PRO A 72 -13.13 9.43 -9.96
CA PRO A 72 -14.08 9.11 -11.01
C PRO A 72 -14.31 7.59 -11.09
N GLU A 73 -15.57 7.19 -11.23
CA GLU A 73 -15.92 5.79 -11.41
C GLU A 73 -15.61 5.37 -12.86
N PRO A 74 -14.92 4.25 -13.10
CA PRO A 74 -14.77 3.72 -14.44
C PRO A 74 -16.12 3.21 -14.94
N GLU A 75 -16.41 3.37 -16.24
CA GLU A 75 -17.63 2.85 -16.86
C GLU A 75 -17.80 1.35 -16.65
N THR A 76 -16.67 0.64 -16.46
CA THR A 76 -16.62 -0.81 -16.24
C THR A 76 -16.79 -1.22 -14.77
N LEU A 77 -17.06 -0.31 -13.82
CA LEU A 77 -17.23 -0.65 -12.40
C LEU A 77 -18.31 -1.74 -12.17
N PHE A 78 -19.33 -1.74 -13.04
CA PHE A 78 -20.44 -2.69 -13.01
C PHE A 78 -20.52 -3.53 -14.29
N ASP A 79 -19.41 -3.70 -15.01
CA ASP A 79 -19.33 -4.56 -16.19
C ASP A 79 -19.67 -6.02 -15.79
N ASP A 80 -20.51 -6.66 -16.58
CA ASP A 80 -20.88 -8.07 -16.43
C ASP A 80 -19.92 -9.01 -17.16
N TYR A 81 -18.95 -8.44 -17.89
CA TYR A 81 -17.97 -9.15 -18.71
C TYR A 81 -18.57 -10.04 -19.82
N SER A 82 -19.86 -9.89 -20.15
CA SER A 82 -20.57 -10.73 -21.13
C SER A 82 -19.96 -10.69 -22.53
N THR A 83 -19.31 -9.56 -22.88
CA THR A 83 -18.64 -9.34 -24.17
C THR A 83 -17.14 -9.69 -24.15
N ARG A 84 -16.61 -10.21 -23.04
CA ARG A 84 -15.19 -10.54 -22.85
C ARG A 84 -14.91 -12.01 -23.14
N GLY A 85 -13.62 -12.33 -23.31
CA GLY A 85 -13.16 -13.72 -23.40
C GLY A 85 -13.40 -14.48 -22.08
N ASP A 86 -13.37 -15.81 -22.15
CA ASP A 86 -13.74 -16.69 -21.04
C ASP A 86 -12.95 -16.44 -19.75
N ALA A 87 -11.66 -16.16 -19.82
CA ALA A 87 -10.84 -15.87 -18.65
C ALA A 87 -11.35 -14.65 -17.86
N ALA A 88 -11.74 -13.58 -18.54
CA ALA A 88 -12.28 -12.38 -17.90
C ALA A 88 -13.73 -12.61 -17.41
N ARG A 89 -14.52 -13.38 -18.17
CA ARG A 89 -15.92 -13.64 -17.87
C ARG A 89 -16.11 -14.58 -16.68
N THR A 90 -15.19 -15.53 -16.47
CA THR A 90 -15.27 -16.55 -15.42
C THR A 90 -14.45 -16.23 -14.17
N GLN A 91 -13.63 -15.14 -14.18
CA GLN A 91 -12.91 -14.71 -13.00
C GLN A 91 -13.88 -14.15 -11.94
N ASP A 92 -13.53 -14.28 -10.66
CA ASP A 92 -14.38 -13.87 -9.53
C ASP A 92 -13.96 -12.56 -8.88
N MET A 93 -12.84 -11.93 -9.31
CA MET A 93 -12.34 -10.69 -8.74
C MET A 93 -13.24 -9.51 -9.06
N SER A 94 -13.83 -8.92 -8.03
CA SER A 94 -14.67 -7.72 -8.16
C SER A 94 -14.60 -6.86 -6.90
N ILE A 95 -14.86 -5.56 -7.06
CA ILE A 95 -15.02 -4.64 -5.93
C ILE A 95 -16.17 -5.08 -5.02
N ALA A 96 -17.24 -5.62 -5.60
CA ALA A 96 -18.40 -6.07 -4.85
C ALA A 96 -18.10 -7.23 -3.90
N ASN A 97 -17.43 -8.28 -4.38
CA ASN A 97 -17.40 -9.58 -3.74
C ASN A 97 -16.06 -9.98 -3.15
N THR A 98 -14.93 -9.57 -3.77
CA THR A 98 -13.62 -10.07 -3.41
C THR A 98 -12.77 -9.14 -2.56
N LEU A 99 -13.16 -7.87 -2.41
CA LEU A 99 -12.55 -6.99 -1.41
C LEU A 99 -12.98 -7.43 0.00
N LYS A 100 -11.98 -7.83 0.80
CA LYS A 100 -12.18 -8.29 2.18
C LYS A 100 -12.30 -7.11 3.14
N ASN A 101 -13.31 -7.12 4.01
CA ASN A 101 -13.56 -6.04 4.96
C ASN A 101 -12.41 -5.86 5.96
N ASP A 102 -11.87 -6.97 6.46
CA ASP A 102 -10.79 -7.02 7.44
C ASP A 102 -9.39 -6.81 6.84
N TRP A 103 -9.23 -6.98 5.52
CA TRP A 103 -7.93 -6.92 4.87
C TRP A 103 -7.78 -5.74 3.92
N ASP A 104 -8.64 -5.69 2.91
CA ASP A 104 -8.55 -4.68 1.85
C ASP A 104 -9.11 -3.33 2.29
N LEU A 105 -10.28 -3.36 2.94
CA LEU A 105 -10.98 -2.17 3.40
C LEU A 105 -10.62 -1.77 4.84
N LYS A 106 -9.93 -2.64 5.58
CA LYS A 106 -9.40 -2.37 6.94
C LYS A 106 -10.47 -1.91 7.94
N LEU A 107 -11.65 -2.55 7.90
CA LEU A 107 -12.85 -2.16 8.65
C LEU A 107 -12.90 -2.75 10.07
N LEU A 108 -11.75 -2.91 10.72
CA LEU A 108 -11.66 -3.35 12.11
C LEU A 108 -11.17 -2.23 13.02
N THR A 109 -11.77 -2.12 14.21
CA THR A 109 -11.28 -1.24 15.26
C THR A 109 -9.99 -1.78 15.88
N ARG A 110 -9.31 -0.96 16.69
CA ARG A 110 -8.11 -1.37 17.44
C ARG A 110 -8.38 -2.62 18.28
N GLU A 111 -9.48 -2.62 19.04
CA GLU A 111 -9.85 -3.71 19.93
C GLU A 111 -10.08 -5.01 19.16
N GLU A 112 -10.76 -4.95 18.02
CA GLU A 112 -11.00 -6.11 17.17
C GLU A 112 -9.72 -6.64 16.52
N ILE A 113 -8.82 -5.75 16.11
CA ILE A 113 -7.52 -6.16 15.56
C ILE A 113 -6.72 -6.87 16.65
N LEU A 114 -6.60 -6.28 17.83
CA LEU A 114 -5.81 -6.82 18.94
C LEU A 114 -6.42 -8.06 19.59
N ALA A 115 -7.72 -8.30 19.41
CA ALA A 115 -8.33 -9.57 19.78
C ALA A 115 -7.77 -10.78 19.02
N GLY A 116 -7.08 -10.53 17.90
CA GLY A 116 -6.40 -11.56 17.11
C GLY A 116 -7.35 -12.32 16.17
N GLY A 117 -6.79 -13.32 15.48
CA GLY A 117 -7.57 -14.15 14.55
C GLY A 117 -7.97 -13.46 13.24
N ASN A 118 -7.49 -12.26 12.99
CA ASN A 118 -7.74 -11.49 11.78
C ASN A 118 -6.44 -11.19 11.01
N ARG A 119 -6.58 -10.83 9.72
CA ARG A 119 -5.44 -10.61 8.82
C ARG A 119 -4.66 -9.32 9.12
N LEU A 120 -5.29 -8.35 9.76
CA LEU A 120 -4.65 -7.07 10.09
C LEU A 120 -3.74 -7.16 11.31
N TYR A 121 -3.87 -8.17 12.17
CA TYR A 121 -3.13 -8.27 13.42
C TYR A 121 -1.61 -8.06 13.22
N ASN A 122 -0.99 -8.86 12.37
CA ASN A 122 0.45 -8.77 12.12
C ASN A 122 0.87 -7.44 11.51
N VAL A 123 0.10 -6.91 10.57
CA VAL A 123 0.38 -5.60 9.95
C VAL A 123 0.30 -4.49 10.98
N TYR A 124 -0.73 -4.53 11.82
CA TYR A 124 -1.00 -3.51 12.83
C TYR A 124 0.03 -3.51 13.95
N THR A 125 0.38 -4.67 14.47
CA THR A 125 1.36 -4.81 15.56
C THR A 125 2.80 -4.49 15.16
N ARG A 126 3.09 -4.48 13.85
CA ARG A 126 4.39 -4.02 13.31
C ARG A 126 4.46 -2.49 13.14
N MET A 127 3.34 -1.78 13.22
CA MET A 127 3.32 -0.31 13.18
C MET A 127 3.84 0.26 14.50
N PRO A 128 4.62 1.36 14.46
CA PRO A 128 4.85 2.18 15.64
C PRO A 128 3.53 2.64 16.27
N GLU A 129 3.50 2.84 17.59
CA GLU A 129 2.26 3.18 18.31
C GLU A 129 1.61 4.46 17.79
N GLU A 130 2.39 5.47 17.48
CA GLU A 130 1.90 6.72 16.88
C GLU A 130 1.19 6.48 15.52
N VAL A 131 1.72 5.55 14.71
CA VAL A 131 1.12 5.18 13.42
C VAL A 131 -0.17 4.39 13.62
N GLN A 132 -0.21 3.52 14.64
CA GLN A 132 -1.44 2.83 15.04
C GLN A 132 -2.54 3.84 15.40
N HIS A 133 -2.23 4.82 16.25
CA HIS A 133 -3.17 5.87 16.65
C HIS A 133 -3.64 6.72 15.45
N LYS A 134 -2.73 7.11 14.57
CA LYS A 134 -3.07 7.84 13.34
C LYS A 134 -4.00 7.01 12.45
N ARG A 135 -3.66 5.73 12.22
CA ARG A 135 -4.49 4.79 11.46
C ARG A 135 -5.89 4.69 12.07
N ASP A 136 -6.00 4.51 13.36
CA ASP A 136 -7.28 4.34 14.05
C ASP A 136 -8.16 5.59 13.90
N SER A 137 -7.58 6.77 14.06
CA SER A 137 -8.27 8.05 13.84
C SER A 137 -8.74 8.22 12.40
N VAL A 138 -7.87 7.94 11.42
CA VAL A 138 -8.15 8.09 9.99
C VAL A 138 -9.26 7.14 9.52
N TYR A 139 -9.29 5.90 10.04
CA TYR A 139 -10.25 4.88 9.60
C TYR A 139 -11.53 4.82 10.43
N ALA A 140 -11.59 5.46 11.59
CA ALA A 140 -12.79 5.46 12.42
C ALA A 140 -14.07 5.92 11.68
N PRO A 141 -14.08 7.03 10.90
CA PRO A 141 -15.25 7.44 10.14
C PRO A 141 -15.70 6.41 9.11
N ARG A 142 -14.74 5.80 8.38
CA ARG A 142 -14.98 4.73 7.41
C ARG A 142 -15.65 3.52 8.06
N ILE A 143 -15.15 3.09 9.21
CA ILE A 143 -15.69 1.95 9.96
C ILE A 143 -17.12 2.27 10.43
N ALA A 144 -17.35 3.46 10.99
CA ALA A 144 -18.66 3.89 11.46
C ALA A 144 -19.70 3.95 10.33
N GLU A 145 -19.32 4.53 9.18
CA GLU A 145 -20.19 4.60 8.00
C GLU A 145 -20.59 3.21 7.49
N TYR A 146 -19.61 2.31 7.31
CA TYR A 146 -19.87 0.94 6.90
C TYR A 146 -20.83 0.22 7.87
N ARG A 147 -20.59 0.34 9.18
CA ARG A 147 -21.38 -0.31 10.24
C ARG A 147 -22.76 0.29 10.43
N SER A 148 -23.01 1.49 9.96
CA SER A 148 -24.35 2.09 9.99
C SER A 148 -25.38 1.24 9.23
N GLY A 149 -24.91 0.37 8.31
CA GLY A 149 -25.77 -0.49 7.50
C GLY A 149 -26.61 0.25 6.47
N LYS A 150 -26.39 1.57 6.28
CA LYS A 150 -27.10 2.39 5.31
C LYS A 150 -26.72 2.08 3.85
N LEU A 151 -25.45 1.77 3.62
CA LEU A 151 -24.94 1.47 2.29
C LEU A 151 -25.37 0.08 1.82
N LYS A 152 -26.04 -0.01 0.66
CA LYS A 152 -26.55 -1.26 0.09
C LYS A 152 -26.36 -1.29 -1.44
N GLY A 153 -26.36 -2.51 -2.00
CA GLY A 153 -26.32 -2.71 -3.45
C GLY A 153 -25.21 -1.94 -4.16
N LYS A 154 -25.54 -1.22 -5.23
CA LYS A 154 -24.57 -0.45 -6.00
C LYS A 154 -23.90 0.68 -5.21
N GLU A 155 -24.59 1.30 -4.27
CA GLU A 155 -24.01 2.34 -3.41
C GLU A 155 -22.88 1.79 -2.53
N LEU A 156 -23.05 0.59 -1.98
CA LEU A 156 -21.99 -0.08 -1.22
C LEU A 156 -20.79 -0.41 -2.11
N VAL A 157 -21.01 -0.80 -3.37
CA VAL A 157 -19.91 -1.08 -4.32
C VAL A 157 -19.14 0.20 -4.65
N ARG A 158 -19.83 1.31 -4.93
CA ARG A 158 -19.23 2.63 -5.15
C ARG A 158 -18.42 3.08 -3.95
N TRP A 159 -18.97 2.93 -2.77
CA TRP A 159 -18.28 3.26 -1.53
C TRP A 159 -17.01 2.42 -1.36
N LYS A 160 -17.07 1.10 -1.55
CA LYS A 160 -15.91 0.21 -1.51
C LYS A 160 -14.83 0.63 -2.50
N TYR A 161 -15.24 1.00 -3.74
CA TYR A 161 -14.34 1.50 -4.75
C TYR A 161 -13.60 2.76 -4.29
N GLN A 162 -14.30 3.74 -3.72
CA GLN A 162 -13.69 4.96 -3.19
C GLN A 162 -12.67 4.63 -2.09
N GLN A 163 -13.01 3.76 -1.13
CA GLN A 163 -12.08 3.39 -0.06
C GLN A 163 -10.84 2.66 -0.60
N PHE A 164 -11.03 1.77 -1.56
CA PHE A 164 -9.93 1.09 -2.24
C PHE A 164 -9.00 2.08 -2.96
N MET A 165 -9.55 3.00 -3.77
CA MET A 165 -8.77 3.98 -4.52
C MET A 165 -7.95 4.90 -3.60
N ARG A 166 -8.53 5.34 -2.49
CA ARG A 166 -7.86 6.18 -1.49
C ARG A 166 -6.62 5.50 -0.92
N ASP A 167 -6.75 4.26 -0.47
CA ASP A 167 -5.63 3.52 0.10
C ASP A 167 -4.61 3.10 -0.98
N TYR A 168 -5.08 2.66 -2.15
CA TYR A 168 -4.24 2.26 -3.27
C TYR A 168 -3.35 3.41 -3.74
N LEU A 169 -3.95 4.57 -4.05
CA LEU A 169 -3.19 5.72 -4.53
C LEU A 169 -2.30 6.33 -3.46
N ALA A 170 -2.74 6.36 -2.19
CA ALA A 170 -1.87 6.77 -1.09
C ALA A 170 -0.65 5.83 -0.92
N THR A 171 -0.80 4.56 -1.27
CA THR A 171 0.33 3.61 -1.30
C THR A 171 1.23 3.84 -2.51
N VAL A 172 0.66 4.18 -3.68
CA VAL A 172 1.42 4.54 -4.89
C VAL A 172 2.24 5.81 -4.69
N MET A 173 1.72 6.81 -3.97
CA MET A 173 2.46 8.03 -3.63
C MET A 173 3.80 7.73 -2.95
N SER A 174 3.85 6.71 -2.10
CA SER A 174 5.12 6.30 -1.46
C SER A 174 6.15 5.78 -2.47
N VAL A 175 5.71 5.13 -3.53
CA VAL A 175 6.61 4.68 -4.63
C VAL A 175 7.10 5.87 -5.43
N ASP A 176 6.20 6.79 -5.78
CA ASP A 176 6.52 8.00 -6.54
C ASP A 176 7.57 8.86 -5.82
N GLU A 177 7.36 9.15 -4.54
CA GLU A 177 8.32 9.90 -3.71
C GLU A 177 9.68 9.19 -3.64
N ASN A 178 9.69 7.88 -3.48
CA ASN A 178 10.92 7.12 -3.36
C ASN A 178 11.66 6.97 -4.70
N ILE A 179 10.96 6.93 -5.82
CA ILE A 179 11.57 7.06 -7.15
C ILE A 179 12.22 8.46 -7.29
N GLY A 180 11.50 9.51 -6.90
CA GLY A 180 12.04 10.88 -6.86
C GLY A 180 13.36 10.95 -6.07
N ARG A 181 13.40 10.38 -4.87
CA ARG A 181 14.61 10.32 -4.03
C ARG A 181 15.81 9.68 -4.75
N VAL A 182 15.59 8.62 -5.52
CA VAL A 182 16.65 7.95 -6.27
C VAL A 182 17.14 8.84 -7.42
N LEU A 183 16.22 9.45 -8.18
CA LEU A 183 16.54 10.34 -9.28
C LEU A 183 17.31 11.59 -8.79
N ASP A 184 16.83 12.23 -7.72
CA ASP A 184 17.49 13.39 -7.10
C ASP A 184 18.90 13.01 -6.60
N HIS A 185 19.07 11.81 -6.08
CA HIS A 185 20.38 11.34 -5.63
C HIS A 185 21.34 11.12 -6.81
N LEU A 186 20.88 10.47 -7.89
CA LEU A 186 21.68 10.27 -9.10
C LEU A 186 22.08 11.62 -9.75
N GLU A 187 21.17 12.59 -9.77
CA GLU A 187 21.48 13.96 -10.22
C GLU A 187 22.57 14.60 -9.36
N LYS A 188 22.43 14.49 -8.04
CA LYS A 188 23.38 15.05 -7.06
C LYS A 188 24.80 14.50 -7.21
N ILE A 189 24.95 13.22 -7.53
CA ILE A 189 26.26 12.58 -7.74
C ILE A 189 26.74 12.66 -9.19
N GLY A 190 25.94 13.25 -10.10
CA GLY A 190 26.30 13.45 -11.51
C GLY A 190 26.11 12.24 -12.41
N GLU A 191 25.38 11.21 -11.95
CA GLU A 191 25.19 9.95 -12.67
C GLU A 191 23.81 9.84 -13.37
N LEU A 192 22.93 10.85 -13.22
CA LEU A 192 21.57 10.76 -13.79
C LEU A 192 21.58 10.61 -15.34
N ASP A 193 22.43 11.39 -16.03
CA ASP A 193 22.54 11.34 -17.49
C ASP A 193 23.26 10.07 -18.02
N ASN A 194 23.86 9.30 -17.11
CA ASN A 194 24.60 8.08 -17.39
C ASN A 194 23.87 6.80 -16.92
N THR A 195 22.61 6.95 -16.47
CA THR A 195 21.77 5.87 -15.91
C THR A 195 20.62 5.47 -16.84
#